data_5b71b6ee9f3c3b5b8e3f5ea25b721540
#
_entry.id   5b71b6ee9f3c3b5b8e3f5ea25b721540
#
_cell.length_a   1.000
_cell.length_b   1.000
_cell.length_c   1.000
_cell.angle_alpha   90.00
_cell.angle_beta   90.00
_cell.angle_gamma   90.00
#
_symmetry.space_group_name_H-M   'P 1'
#
loop_
_entity.id
_entity.type
_entity.pdbx_description
1 polymer ?
#
loop_
_entity_poly.entity_id
_entity_poly.type
_entity_poly.pdbx_seq_one_letter_code
_entity_poly.pdbx_strand_id
1 'polypeptide(L)'
;EEVKEFHEKWLDERRHYDRFNCIDDEEEGVYRLLGNCKSIDCAMGGIRMDGKIAAYTIGSYCPSIQCAFIHIEKAEPEIKGLYNYINQQFLIHEFPDAVYVNREDDLGQDNLRQAKLSYKPIRLEEKYYIQEKR
;
A
#
# COMPACT_ATOMS: atom_id res chain seq x y z
N GLU A 1 -11.12 -9.57 9.25
CA GLU A 1 -12.15 -10.00 8.30
C GLU A 1 -12.62 -8.85 7.42
N GLU A 2 -13.11 -7.75 7.98
CA GLU A 2 -13.62 -6.58 7.25
C GLU A 2 -12.66 -6.00 6.20
N VAL A 3 -11.35 -6.00 6.47
CA VAL A 3 -10.34 -5.55 5.49
C VAL A 3 -10.25 -6.51 4.30
N LYS A 4 -10.41 -7.81 4.52
CA LYS A 4 -10.45 -8.80 3.43
C LYS A 4 -11.68 -8.60 2.56
N GLU A 5 -12.85 -8.43 3.17
CA GLU A 5 -14.11 -8.15 2.45
C GLU A 5 -14.00 -6.87 1.61
N PHE A 6 -13.40 -5.82 2.19
CA PHE A 6 -13.14 -4.59 1.44
C PHE A 6 -12.18 -4.83 0.26
N HIS A 7 -11.10 -5.58 0.48
CA HIS A 7 -10.12 -5.87 -0.55
C HIS A 7 -10.72 -6.67 -1.71
N GLU A 8 -11.53 -7.69 -1.42
CA GLU A 8 -12.26 -8.48 -2.43
C GLU A 8 -13.17 -7.60 -3.30
N LYS A 9 -13.96 -6.74 -2.68
CA LYS A 9 -14.83 -5.78 -3.40
C LYS A 9 -13.98 -4.84 -4.27
N TRP A 10 -12.90 -4.28 -3.72
CA TRP A 10 -12.00 -3.39 -4.43
C TRP A 10 -11.37 -4.07 -5.66
N LEU A 11 -10.99 -5.34 -5.55
CA LEU A 11 -10.46 -6.15 -6.67
C LEU A 11 -11.51 -6.36 -7.75
N ASP A 12 -12.73 -6.75 -7.38
CA ASP A 12 -13.80 -7.00 -8.35
C ASP A 12 -14.12 -5.75 -9.17
N GLU A 13 -14.16 -4.59 -8.53
CA GLU A 13 -14.34 -3.31 -9.21
C GLU A 13 -13.18 -3.00 -10.16
N ARG A 14 -11.93 -3.28 -9.75
CA ARG A 14 -10.72 -3.02 -10.54
C ARG A 14 -10.57 -3.98 -11.72
N ARG A 15 -10.90 -5.23 -11.59
CA ARG A 15 -10.82 -6.23 -12.68
C ARG A 15 -11.63 -5.83 -13.93
N HIS A 16 -12.66 -5.03 -13.77
CA HIS A 16 -13.44 -4.49 -14.90
C HIS A 16 -12.66 -3.43 -15.69
N TYR A 17 -11.66 -2.80 -15.11
CA TYR A 17 -10.86 -1.72 -15.73
C TYR A 17 -9.46 -2.15 -16.14
N ASP A 18 -8.94 -3.24 -15.59
CA ASP A 18 -7.56 -3.66 -15.83
C ASP A 18 -7.48 -4.78 -16.89
N ARG A 19 -6.91 -4.42 -18.04
CA ARG A 19 -6.68 -5.35 -19.16
C ARG A 19 -5.37 -6.14 -19.04
N PHE A 20 -4.58 -5.90 -17.99
CA PHE A 20 -3.27 -6.51 -17.78
C PHE A 20 -3.28 -7.30 -16.48
N ASN A 21 -2.93 -8.59 -16.53
CA ASN A 21 -2.93 -9.58 -15.44
C ASN A 21 -1.98 -9.29 -14.26
N CYS A 22 -1.57 -8.03 -14.02
CA CYS A 22 -0.70 -7.66 -12.90
C CYS A 22 -1.39 -7.69 -11.54
N ILE A 23 -2.72 -7.75 -11.50
CA ILE A 23 -3.49 -7.78 -10.25
C ILE A 23 -3.34 -9.13 -9.54
N ASP A 24 -3.26 -10.24 -10.26
CA ASP A 24 -3.28 -11.58 -9.68
C ASP A 24 -2.02 -11.88 -8.84
N ASP A 25 -0.84 -11.39 -9.27
CA ASP A 25 0.41 -11.58 -8.51
C ASP A 25 0.43 -10.74 -7.22
N GLU A 26 -0.09 -9.52 -7.28
CA GLU A 26 -0.23 -8.66 -6.10
C GLU A 26 -1.26 -9.23 -5.11
N GLU A 27 -2.35 -9.80 -5.60
CA GLU A 27 -3.45 -10.35 -4.81
C GLU A 27 -2.96 -11.44 -3.86
N GLU A 28 -2.21 -12.42 -4.35
CA GLU A 28 -1.67 -13.48 -3.50
C GLU A 28 -0.80 -12.92 -2.39
N GLY A 29 0.06 -11.93 -2.70
CA GLY A 29 0.90 -11.24 -1.73
C GLY A 29 0.09 -10.51 -0.66
N VAL A 30 -0.97 -9.83 -1.04
CA VAL A 30 -1.87 -9.12 -0.12
C VAL A 30 -2.57 -10.10 0.82
N TYR A 31 -3.14 -11.21 0.33
CA TYR A 31 -3.79 -12.20 1.19
C TYR A 31 -2.81 -12.88 2.15
N ARG A 32 -1.60 -13.19 1.71
CA ARG A 32 -0.54 -13.72 2.57
C ARG A 32 -0.20 -12.73 3.70
N LEU A 33 -0.06 -11.45 3.37
CA LEU A 33 0.24 -10.40 4.33
C LEU A 33 -0.89 -10.22 5.33
N LEU A 34 -2.15 -10.14 4.87
CA LEU A 34 -3.33 -10.03 5.73
C LEU A 34 -3.51 -11.25 6.64
N GLY A 35 -3.17 -12.45 6.15
CA GLY A 35 -3.24 -13.70 6.94
C GLY A 35 -2.17 -13.79 8.03
N ASN A 36 -1.05 -13.14 7.87
CA ASN A 36 0.13 -13.22 8.73
C ASN A 36 0.49 -11.91 9.45
N CYS A 37 -0.33 -10.87 9.35
CA CYS A 37 -0.02 -9.53 9.90
C CYS A 37 0.26 -9.51 11.42
N LYS A 38 -0.21 -10.52 12.18
CA LYS A 38 0.07 -10.66 13.61
C LYS A 38 1.43 -11.29 13.92
N SER A 39 2.03 -11.98 12.94
CA SER A 39 3.33 -12.67 13.08
C SER A 39 4.46 -11.97 12.34
N ILE A 40 4.15 -10.94 11.58
CA ILE A 40 5.10 -10.09 10.86
C ILE A 40 5.13 -8.73 11.55
N ASP A 41 6.29 -8.11 11.62
CA ASP A 41 6.47 -6.76 12.19
C ASP A 41 5.92 -5.69 11.23
N CYS A 42 4.59 -5.65 11.12
CA CYS A 42 3.84 -4.70 10.31
C CYS A 42 2.70 -4.10 11.12
N ALA A 43 2.44 -2.81 10.90
CA ALA A 43 1.25 -2.13 11.35
C ALA A 43 0.19 -2.10 10.24
N MET A 44 -1.08 -2.09 10.62
CA MET A 44 -2.21 -1.96 9.71
C MET A 44 -3.15 -0.87 10.22
N GLY A 45 -3.50 0.07 9.36
CA GLY A 45 -4.49 1.12 9.60
C GLY A 45 -5.67 1.01 8.66
N GLY A 46 -6.82 1.48 9.11
CA GLY A 46 -8.03 1.53 8.30
C GLY A 46 -8.85 2.77 8.57
N ILE A 47 -9.60 3.23 7.56
CA ILE A 47 -10.58 4.29 7.67
C ILE A 47 -11.97 3.70 7.51
N ARG A 48 -12.86 4.03 8.44
CA ARG A 48 -14.28 3.70 8.36
C ARG A 48 -15.09 4.91 7.94
N MET A 49 -16.02 4.69 7.04
CA MET A 49 -17.05 5.63 6.66
C MET A 49 -18.40 4.91 6.73
N ASP A 50 -19.37 5.50 7.40
CA ASP A 50 -20.71 4.91 7.60
C ASP A 50 -20.66 3.47 8.14
N GLY A 51 -19.73 3.19 9.05
CA GLY A 51 -19.55 1.89 9.69
C GLY A 51 -18.83 0.83 8.87
N LYS A 52 -18.44 1.13 7.62
CA LYS A 52 -17.72 0.21 6.72
C LYS A 52 -16.29 0.68 6.47
N ILE A 53 -15.39 -0.26 6.19
CA ILE A 53 -14.05 0.06 5.74
C ILE A 53 -14.13 0.74 4.37
N ALA A 54 -13.52 1.92 4.26
CA ALA A 54 -13.40 2.68 3.01
C ALA A 54 -11.95 2.75 2.51
N ALA A 55 -10.98 2.52 3.40
CA ALA A 55 -9.57 2.44 3.04
C ALA A 55 -8.81 1.60 4.06
N TYR A 56 -7.71 0.97 3.63
CA TYR A 56 -6.75 0.35 4.53
C TYR A 56 -5.33 0.50 3.99
N THR A 57 -4.36 0.42 4.90
CA THR A 57 -2.93 0.44 4.57
C THR A 57 -2.17 -0.48 5.50
N ILE A 58 -1.07 -1.05 4.99
CA ILE A 58 -0.16 -1.88 5.75
C ILE A 58 1.25 -1.37 5.50
N GLY A 59 2.00 -1.20 6.57
CA GLY A 59 3.38 -0.73 6.50
C GLY A 59 4.25 -1.28 7.61
N SER A 60 5.55 -1.06 7.47
CA SER A 60 6.56 -1.39 8.48
C SER A 60 7.50 -0.23 8.71
N TYR A 61 8.27 -0.28 9.79
CA TYR A 61 9.22 0.77 10.13
C TYR A 61 10.61 0.19 10.37
N CYS A 62 11.61 0.80 9.79
CA CYS A 62 13.00 0.47 10.01
C CYS A 62 13.68 1.57 10.85
N PRO A 63 13.88 1.37 12.17
CA PRO A 63 14.42 2.39 13.06
C PRO A 63 15.85 2.82 12.70
N SER A 64 16.68 1.91 12.20
CA SER A 64 18.07 2.18 11.88
C SER A 64 18.28 3.22 10.80
N ILE A 65 17.31 3.39 9.90
CA ILE A 65 17.33 4.38 8.82
C ILE A 65 16.15 5.38 8.93
N GLN A 66 15.36 5.30 9.99
CA GLN A 66 14.19 6.13 10.27
C GLN A 66 13.21 6.19 9.10
N CYS A 67 13.00 5.06 8.43
CA CYS A 67 12.19 4.95 7.24
C CYS A 67 10.96 4.07 7.46
N ALA A 68 9.78 4.60 7.15
CA ALA A 68 8.56 3.83 7.03
C ALA A 68 8.41 3.30 5.60
N PHE A 69 7.94 2.08 5.48
CA PHE A 69 7.64 1.43 4.19
C PHE A 69 6.15 1.19 4.09
N ILE A 70 5.52 1.69 3.05
CA ILE A 70 4.10 1.46 2.76
C ILE A 70 4.00 0.34 1.74
N HIS A 71 3.63 -0.84 2.22
CA HIS A 71 3.54 -2.05 1.39
C HIS A 71 2.24 -2.13 0.62
N ILE A 72 1.13 -1.86 1.29
CA ILE A 72 -0.21 -1.91 0.71
C ILE A 72 -0.97 -0.65 1.10
N GLU A 73 -1.65 -0.04 0.15
CA GLU A 73 -2.56 1.07 0.37
C GLU A 73 -3.69 1.00 -0.65
N LYS A 74 -4.89 0.77 -0.17
CA LYS A 74 -6.10 0.68 -0.99
C LYS A 74 -7.19 1.56 -0.38
N ALA A 75 -7.90 2.27 -1.23
CA ALA A 75 -8.99 3.16 -0.83
C ALA A 75 -10.10 3.15 -1.89
N GLU A 76 -11.30 3.50 -1.48
CA GLU A 76 -12.42 3.72 -2.41
C GLU A 76 -12.03 4.84 -3.39
N PRO A 77 -11.94 4.54 -4.70
CA PRO A 77 -11.44 5.50 -5.70
C PRO A 77 -12.36 6.69 -5.90
N GLU A 78 -13.66 6.51 -5.66
CA GLU A 78 -14.69 7.56 -5.79
C GLU A 78 -14.57 8.64 -4.71
N ILE A 79 -13.86 8.37 -3.61
CA ILE A 79 -13.69 9.32 -2.52
C ILE A 79 -12.40 10.11 -2.73
N LYS A 80 -12.56 11.31 -3.25
CA LYS A 80 -11.44 12.19 -3.57
C LYS A 80 -10.59 12.48 -2.33
N GLY A 81 -9.28 12.28 -2.46
CA GLY A 81 -8.30 12.57 -1.40
C GLY A 81 -8.17 11.48 -0.33
N LEU A 82 -8.97 10.41 -0.37
CA LEU A 82 -8.93 9.36 0.64
C LEU A 82 -7.58 8.63 0.69
N TYR A 83 -6.94 8.37 -0.45
CA TYR A 83 -5.59 7.82 -0.51
C TYR A 83 -4.57 8.69 0.21
N ASN A 84 -4.58 10.00 -0.05
CA ASN A 84 -3.66 10.93 0.61
C ASN A 84 -3.94 11.02 2.12
N TYR A 85 -5.20 11.00 2.49
CA TYR A 85 -5.62 11.10 3.88
C TYR A 85 -5.21 9.87 4.69
N ILE A 86 -5.47 8.65 4.19
CA ILE A 86 -5.06 7.44 4.91
C ILE A 86 -3.53 7.36 5.04
N ASN A 87 -2.79 7.70 3.99
CA ASN A 87 -1.33 7.73 4.05
C ASN A 87 -0.82 8.68 5.13
N GLN A 88 -1.32 9.90 5.17
CA GLN A 88 -0.94 10.89 6.17
C GLN A 88 -1.28 10.41 7.59
N GLN A 89 -2.52 9.97 7.81
CA GLN A 89 -2.98 9.57 9.15
C GLN A 89 -2.23 8.33 9.65
N PHE A 90 -1.99 7.36 8.78
CA PHE A 90 -1.24 6.15 9.13
C PHE A 90 0.19 6.48 9.57
N LEU A 91 0.88 7.34 8.83
CA LEU A 91 2.25 7.76 9.18
C LEU A 91 2.31 8.51 10.50
N ILE A 92 1.37 9.43 10.74
CA ILE A 92 1.32 10.22 11.98
C ILE A 92 1.08 9.33 13.20
N HIS A 93 0.20 8.32 13.08
CA HIS A 93 -0.20 7.51 14.22
C HIS A 93 0.71 6.30 14.46
N GLU A 94 1.16 5.64 13.42
CA GLU A 94 1.93 4.41 13.54
C GLU A 94 3.45 4.63 13.50
N PHE A 95 3.91 5.62 12.74
CA PHE A 95 5.34 5.87 12.52
C PHE A 95 5.72 7.34 12.77
N PRO A 96 5.41 7.90 13.94
CA PRO A 96 5.65 9.33 14.22
C PRO A 96 7.13 9.72 14.17
N ASP A 97 8.04 8.76 14.37
CA ASP A 97 9.49 8.96 14.32
C ASP A 97 10.10 8.79 12.93
N ALA A 98 9.28 8.49 11.93
CA ALA A 98 9.76 8.31 10.57
C ALA A 98 10.19 9.66 9.97
N VAL A 99 11.43 9.73 9.49
CA VAL A 99 11.96 10.87 8.75
C VAL A 99 11.74 10.68 7.25
N TYR A 100 11.77 9.43 6.81
CA TYR A 100 11.58 9.05 5.41
C TYR A 100 10.40 8.09 5.26
N VAL A 101 9.77 8.15 4.10
CA VAL A 101 8.72 7.22 3.70
C VAL A 101 9.06 6.64 2.34
N ASN A 102 9.19 5.32 2.27
CA ASN A 102 9.33 4.59 1.02
C ASN A 102 7.95 4.07 0.60
N ARG A 103 7.47 4.51 -0.53
CA ARG A 103 6.18 4.11 -1.09
C ARG A 103 6.30 3.02 -2.15
N GLU A 104 7.45 2.35 -2.16
CA GLU A 104 7.77 1.26 -3.08
C GLU A 104 7.66 1.65 -4.58
N ASP A 105 7.61 0.67 -5.48
CA ASP A 105 7.62 0.94 -6.91
C ASP A 105 6.21 1.23 -7.48
N ASP A 106 6.19 1.64 -8.74
CA ASP A 106 4.97 1.92 -9.50
C ASP A 106 4.53 0.77 -10.40
N LEU A 107 5.19 -0.38 -10.29
CA LEU A 107 4.96 -1.59 -11.10
C LEU A 107 4.95 -1.32 -12.62
N GLY A 108 5.59 -0.23 -13.07
CA GLY A 108 5.58 0.20 -14.47
C GLY A 108 4.26 0.81 -14.94
N GLN A 109 3.34 1.12 -14.04
CA GLN A 109 2.04 1.70 -14.38
C GLN A 109 2.10 3.24 -14.32
N ASP A 110 1.77 3.90 -15.42
CA ASP A 110 1.87 5.36 -15.53
C ASP A 110 0.99 6.13 -14.54
N ASN A 111 -0.22 5.63 -14.28
CA ASN A 111 -1.13 6.23 -13.30
C ASN A 111 -0.58 6.16 -11.87
N LEU A 112 0.02 5.02 -11.48
CA LEU A 112 0.69 4.87 -10.18
C LEU A 112 1.93 5.75 -10.10
N ARG A 113 2.71 5.82 -11.17
CA ARG A 113 3.88 6.70 -11.28
C ARG A 113 3.50 8.15 -11.06
N GLN A 114 2.48 8.64 -11.76
CA GLN A 114 1.99 10.01 -11.60
C GLN A 114 1.51 10.28 -10.18
N ALA A 115 0.74 9.36 -9.59
CA ALA A 115 0.28 9.48 -8.21
C ALA A 115 1.45 9.56 -7.23
N LYS A 116 2.47 8.71 -7.38
CA LYS A 116 3.66 8.72 -6.51
C LYS A 116 4.52 9.95 -6.71
N LEU A 117 4.72 10.39 -7.95
CA LEU A 117 5.47 11.63 -8.26
C LEU A 117 4.76 12.89 -7.75
N SER A 118 3.43 12.87 -7.59
CA SER A 118 2.69 13.99 -7.03
C SER A 118 3.09 14.34 -5.57
N TYR A 119 3.66 13.37 -4.85
CA TYR A 119 4.24 13.58 -3.51
C TYR A 119 5.60 14.30 -3.54
N LYS A 120 6.13 14.61 -4.74
CA LYS A 120 7.43 15.26 -4.91
C LYS A 120 8.56 14.54 -4.17
N PRO A 121 8.84 13.28 -4.53
CA PRO A 121 9.85 12.47 -3.85
C PRO A 121 11.20 13.18 -3.87
N ILE A 122 11.93 13.10 -2.76
CA ILE A 122 13.27 13.65 -2.64
C ILE A 122 14.32 12.82 -3.39
N ARG A 123 14.00 11.53 -3.63
CA ARG A 123 14.89 10.57 -4.27
C ARG A 123 14.09 9.43 -4.88
N LEU A 124 14.57 8.90 -5.99
CA LEU A 124 14.14 7.62 -6.55
C LEU A 124 15.21 6.58 -6.25
N GLU A 125 14.84 5.53 -5.53
CA GLU A 125 15.76 4.43 -5.20
C GLU A 125 15.81 3.42 -6.35
N GLU A 126 17.00 2.96 -6.67
CA GLU A 126 17.18 1.89 -7.62
C GLU A 126 16.79 0.55 -7.01
N LYS A 127 16.05 -0.26 -7.75
CA LYS A 127 15.62 -1.60 -7.33
C LYS A 127 16.33 -2.65 -8.17
N TYR A 128 16.86 -3.67 -7.51
CA TYR A 128 17.63 -4.74 -8.15
C TYR A 128 16.96 -6.08 -7.93
N TYR A 129 16.95 -6.91 -8.97
CA TYR A 129 16.56 -8.30 -8.87
C TYR A 129 17.82 -9.17 -8.72
N ILE A 130 17.86 -9.96 -7.65
CA ILE A 130 18.96 -10.89 -7.39
C ILE A 130 18.45 -12.29 -7.66
N GLN A 131 19.14 -13.01 -8.55
CA GLN A 131 18.83 -14.40 -8.87
C GLN A 131 20.06 -15.27 -8.64
N GLU A 132 19.83 -16.49 -8.11
CA GLU A 132 20.88 -17.50 -8.03
C GLU A 132 21.32 -17.91 -9.45
N LYS A 133 22.60 -17.87 -9.72
CA LYS A 133 23.14 -18.31 -10.99
C LYS A 133 23.18 -19.85 -10.98
N ARG A 134 22.25 -20.44 -11.69
CA ARG A 134 22.21 -21.90 -11.90
C ARG A 134 23.26 -22.36 -12.89
#